data_fab0ede51e63a3d111ce1fb2a4560abd
#
_entry.id   fab0ede51e63a3d111ce1fb2a4560abd
#
_cell.length_a   1.000
_cell.length_b   1.000
_cell.length_c   1.000
_cell.angle_alpha   90.00
_cell.angle_beta   90.00
_cell.angle_gamma   90.00
#
_symmetry.space_group_name_H-M   'P 1'
#
loop_
_entity.id
_entity.type
_entity.pdbx_description
1 polymer ?
#
loop_
_entity_poly.entity_id
_entity_poly.type
_entity_poly.pdbx_seq_one_letter_code
_entity_poly.pdbx_strand_id
1 'polypeptide(L)'
;MAGAQTPLFTALLIDGELVAGQGVAEPILNPATGEVLTQIAEASTEQVEAAILAAHRAFASWSRTTPQQRSNLLLDIANAIEKNADLLARLESLNCGKPLHLARQDDLSATVDVFRFFAGAVRCQTGQLSGEYLPGYTSMVRRDPIGVVASIAPWNYPIMMAAWKIAPALAAGNTLVFKPSEHTPLSIDRKSVV
;
A
#
# COMPACT_ATOMS: atom_id res chain seq x y z
N MET A 1 -27.30 -18.33 -12.80
CA MET A 1 -26.95 -17.80 -11.47
C MET A 1 -26.61 -16.32 -11.68
N ALA A 2 -27.39 -15.41 -11.14
CA ALA A 2 -27.09 -13.99 -11.22
C ALA A 2 -25.75 -13.75 -10.48
N GLY A 3 -24.74 -13.36 -11.23
CA GLY A 3 -23.41 -13.08 -10.67
C GLY A 3 -23.52 -11.93 -9.68
N ALA A 4 -23.14 -12.17 -8.42
CA ALA A 4 -22.98 -11.10 -7.46
C ALA A 4 -22.06 -10.05 -8.08
N GLN A 5 -22.55 -8.81 -8.22
CA GLN A 5 -21.74 -7.71 -8.74
C GLN A 5 -20.52 -7.53 -7.83
N THR A 6 -19.34 -7.49 -8.42
CA THR A 6 -18.11 -7.19 -7.68
C THR A 6 -18.20 -5.77 -7.13
N PRO A 7 -18.10 -5.56 -5.81
CA PRO A 7 -18.21 -4.21 -5.26
C PRO A 7 -16.99 -3.38 -5.72
N LEU A 8 -17.25 -2.21 -6.29
CA LEU A 8 -16.24 -1.25 -6.72
C LEU A 8 -16.09 -0.17 -5.66
N PHE A 9 -14.85 0.12 -5.31
CA PHE A 9 -14.50 1.15 -4.32
C PHE A 9 -13.96 2.36 -5.07
N THR A 10 -14.48 3.54 -4.75
CA THR A 10 -14.20 4.78 -5.51
C THR A 10 -13.86 5.96 -4.60
N ALA A 11 -13.66 5.68 -3.30
CA ALA A 11 -13.36 6.71 -2.31
C ALA A 11 -11.87 6.76 -1.98
N LEU A 12 -11.36 7.94 -1.68
CA LEU A 12 -10.01 8.14 -1.14
C LEU A 12 -9.99 7.76 0.33
N LEU A 13 -8.88 7.19 0.81
CA LEU A 13 -8.64 6.99 2.23
C LEU A 13 -7.71 8.09 2.75
N ILE A 14 -8.24 8.97 3.61
CA ILE A 14 -7.48 10.06 4.23
C ILE A 14 -7.76 10.05 5.73
N ASP A 15 -6.70 9.97 6.55
CA ASP A 15 -6.79 9.97 8.03
C ASP A 15 -7.73 8.87 8.59
N GLY A 16 -7.75 7.69 7.95
CA GLY A 16 -8.62 6.58 8.34
C GLY A 16 -10.06 6.68 7.85
N GLU A 17 -10.44 7.78 7.17
CA GLU A 17 -11.79 8.04 6.69
C GLU A 17 -11.88 7.88 5.16
N LEU A 18 -12.98 7.29 4.69
CA LEU A 18 -13.29 7.22 3.27
C LEU A 18 -13.99 8.49 2.82
N VAL A 19 -13.36 9.24 1.92
CA VAL A 19 -13.87 10.52 1.41
C VAL A 19 -13.99 10.49 -0.11
N ALA A 20 -15.00 11.16 -0.66
CA ALA A 20 -15.13 11.30 -2.10
C ALA A 20 -14.01 12.21 -2.65
N GLY A 21 -13.43 11.86 -3.79
CA GLY A 21 -12.51 12.74 -4.51
C GLY A 21 -13.22 14.03 -4.96
N GLN A 22 -12.48 15.12 -4.98
CA GLN A 22 -12.98 16.47 -5.36
C GLN A 22 -12.32 16.99 -6.65
N GLY A 23 -11.44 16.21 -7.26
CA GLY A 23 -10.81 16.51 -8.53
C GLY A 23 -11.64 16.07 -9.73
N VAL A 24 -11.00 15.95 -10.88
CA VAL A 24 -11.64 15.50 -12.12
C VAL A 24 -12.08 14.05 -11.99
N ALA A 25 -13.28 13.74 -12.48
CA ALA A 25 -13.77 12.35 -12.52
C ALA A 25 -13.27 11.68 -13.80
N GLU A 26 -12.58 10.55 -13.64
CA GLU A 26 -12.02 9.75 -14.72
C GLU A 26 -12.77 8.41 -14.85
N PRO A 27 -13.09 7.98 -16.08
CA PRO A 27 -13.70 6.67 -16.30
C PRO A 27 -12.67 5.55 -16.15
N ILE A 28 -13.01 4.57 -15.33
CA ILE A 28 -12.22 3.34 -15.21
C ILE A 28 -12.80 2.31 -16.16
N LEU A 29 -11.98 1.84 -17.07
CA LEU A 29 -12.40 0.95 -18.15
C LEU A 29 -12.08 -0.51 -17.83
N ASN A 30 -12.91 -1.39 -18.38
CA ASN A 30 -12.55 -2.79 -18.54
C ASN A 30 -11.75 -2.93 -19.86
N PRO A 31 -10.46 -3.22 -19.82
CA PRO A 31 -9.64 -3.27 -21.03
C PRO A 31 -10.00 -4.43 -21.98
N ALA A 32 -10.72 -5.45 -21.48
CA ALA A 32 -11.16 -6.57 -22.32
C ALA A 32 -12.39 -6.22 -23.18
N THR A 33 -13.26 -5.31 -22.71
CA THR A 33 -14.52 -4.96 -23.41
C THR A 33 -14.57 -3.50 -23.85
N GLY A 34 -13.73 -2.64 -23.29
CA GLY A 34 -13.79 -1.19 -23.48
C GLY A 34 -14.93 -0.49 -22.72
N GLU A 35 -15.70 -1.24 -21.94
CA GLU A 35 -16.82 -0.69 -21.18
C GLU A 35 -16.34 0.06 -19.93
N VAL A 36 -17.08 1.09 -19.53
CA VAL A 36 -16.84 1.83 -18.29
C VAL A 36 -17.32 0.98 -17.11
N LEU A 37 -16.39 0.65 -16.21
CA LEU A 37 -16.68 -0.07 -14.96
C LEU A 37 -17.27 0.88 -13.91
N THR A 38 -16.69 2.04 -13.76
CA THR A 38 -17.08 3.08 -12.82
C THR A 38 -16.40 4.41 -13.18
N GLN A 39 -16.73 5.45 -12.41
CA GLN A 39 -16.00 6.73 -12.45
C GLN A 39 -15.38 6.96 -11.08
N ILE A 40 -14.14 7.43 -11.07
CA ILE A 40 -13.43 7.80 -9.84
C ILE A 40 -13.00 9.26 -9.96
N ALA A 41 -13.38 10.08 -8.97
CA ALA A 41 -12.91 11.45 -8.88
C ALA A 41 -11.52 11.44 -8.24
N GLU A 42 -10.57 12.11 -8.88
CA GLU A 42 -9.23 12.30 -8.34
C GLU A 42 -9.26 13.13 -7.04
N ALA A 43 -8.16 13.09 -6.30
CA ALA A 43 -7.98 13.97 -5.16
C ALA A 43 -7.77 15.43 -5.64
N SER A 44 -8.38 16.40 -4.97
CA SER A 44 -7.99 17.79 -5.12
C SER A 44 -6.64 18.06 -4.45
N THR A 45 -6.03 19.22 -4.75
CA THR A 45 -4.76 19.63 -4.10
C THR A 45 -4.91 19.67 -2.58
N GLU A 46 -6.04 20.18 -2.08
CA GLU A 46 -6.33 20.29 -0.65
C GLU A 46 -6.47 18.89 -0.01
N GLN A 47 -7.03 17.92 -0.73
CA GLN A 47 -7.11 16.53 -0.27
C GLN A 47 -5.74 15.86 -0.22
N VAL A 48 -4.88 16.14 -1.20
CA VAL A 48 -3.48 15.66 -1.17
C VAL A 48 -2.73 16.25 0.01
N GLU A 49 -2.87 17.56 0.26
CA GLU A 49 -2.29 18.23 1.43
C GLU A 49 -2.82 17.62 2.74
N ALA A 50 -4.12 17.37 2.82
CA ALA A 50 -4.73 16.74 4.00
C ALA A 50 -4.16 15.32 4.24
N ALA A 51 -3.95 14.53 3.19
CA ALA A 51 -3.34 13.21 3.28
C ALA A 51 -1.87 13.29 3.78
N ILE A 52 -1.08 14.25 3.26
CA ILE A 52 0.30 14.48 3.71
C ILE A 52 0.33 14.88 5.19
N LEU A 53 -0.55 15.78 5.61
CA LEU A 53 -0.64 16.21 7.00
C LEU A 53 -1.09 15.07 7.94
N ALA A 54 -2.03 14.22 7.49
CA ALA A 54 -2.44 13.02 8.24
C ALA A 54 -1.27 12.04 8.41
N ALA A 55 -0.56 11.75 7.33
CA ALA A 55 0.62 10.89 7.37
C ALA A 55 1.72 11.48 8.28
N HIS A 56 1.91 12.79 8.27
CA HIS A 56 2.87 13.47 9.15
C HIS A 56 2.46 13.37 10.62
N ARG A 57 1.18 13.54 10.96
CA ARG A 57 0.68 13.33 12.33
C ARG A 57 0.89 11.89 12.80
N ALA A 58 0.56 10.92 11.95
CA ALA A 58 0.73 9.50 12.25
C ALA A 58 2.21 9.11 12.46
N PHE A 59 3.13 9.75 11.75
CA PHE A 59 4.57 9.51 11.87
C PHE A 59 5.08 9.68 13.29
N ALA A 60 4.55 10.63 14.05
CA ALA A 60 5.01 10.91 15.41
C ALA A 60 4.88 9.70 16.36
N SER A 61 3.85 8.86 16.17
CA SER A 61 3.64 7.62 16.94
C SER A 61 4.22 6.40 16.22
N TRP A 62 3.99 6.26 14.91
CA TRP A 62 4.41 5.11 14.13
C TRP A 62 5.92 4.92 14.11
N SER A 63 6.71 5.97 13.95
CA SER A 63 8.17 5.93 13.95
C SER A 63 8.79 5.39 15.23
N ARG A 64 8.05 5.45 16.34
CA ARG A 64 8.48 4.97 17.67
C ARG A 64 8.07 3.52 17.95
N THR A 65 7.32 2.89 17.04
CA THR A 65 6.93 1.49 17.22
C THR A 65 8.13 0.56 17.17
N THR A 66 8.03 -0.53 17.91
CA THR A 66 9.06 -1.57 17.91
C THR A 66 9.02 -2.37 16.60
N PRO A 67 10.13 -3.03 16.22
CA PRO A 67 10.13 -3.99 15.10
C PRO A 67 9.05 -5.06 15.21
N GLN A 68 8.71 -5.50 16.42
CA GLN A 68 7.63 -6.46 16.66
C GLN A 68 6.26 -5.90 16.29
N GLN A 69 5.94 -4.70 16.71
CA GLN A 69 4.67 -4.05 16.39
C GLN A 69 4.51 -3.87 14.88
N ARG A 70 5.56 -3.43 14.19
CA ARG A 70 5.56 -3.29 12.73
C ARG A 70 5.43 -4.64 12.01
N SER A 71 6.15 -5.66 12.48
CA SER A 71 6.01 -7.03 11.98
C SER A 71 4.58 -7.54 12.10
N ASN A 72 3.93 -7.35 13.25
CA ASN A 72 2.56 -7.80 13.47
C ASN A 72 1.58 -7.10 12.51
N LEU A 73 1.68 -5.79 12.34
CA LEU A 73 0.84 -5.07 11.38
C LEU A 73 1.01 -5.61 9.95
N LEU A 74 2.26 -5.84 9.51
CA LEU A 74 2.53 -6.38 8.17
C LEU A 74 1.96 -7.79 7.98
N LEU A 75 2.00 -8.64 9.02
CA LEU A 75 1.35 -9.95 9.00
C LEU A 75 -0.17 -9.83 8.95
N ASP A 76 -0.75 -8.89 9.69
CA ASP A 76 -2.20 -8.65 9.67
C ASP A 76 -2.66 -8.18 8.30
N ILE A 77 -1.89 -7.30 7.63
CA ILE A 77 -2.15 -6.88 6.24
C ILE A 77 -2.07 -8.10 5.29
N ALA A 78 -1.01 -8.91 5.39
CA ALA A 78 -0.87 -10.11 4.57
C ALA A 78 -2.06 -11.07 4.72
N ASN A 79 -2.48 -11.33 5.95
CA ASN A 79 -3.63 -12.19 6.27
C ASN A 79 -4.95 -11.60 5.75
N ALA A 80 -5.11 -10.26 5.83
CA ALA A 80 -6.29 -9.59 5.30
C ALA A 80 -6.36 -9.67 3.77
N ILE A 81 -5.24 -9.53 3.08
CA ILE A 81 -5.15 -9.68 1.61
C ILE A 81 -5.49 -11.13 1.23
N GLU A 82 -4.89 -12.12 1.90
CA GLU A 82 -5.12 -13.54 1.63
C GLU A 82 -6.59 -13.94 1.86
N LYS A 83 -7.20 -13.45 2.93
CA LYS A 83 -8.63 -13.67 3.24
C LYS A 83 -9.55 -13.10 2.16
N ASN A 84 -9.15 -12.03 1.48
CA ASN A 84 -9.93 -11.37 0.44
C ASN A 84 -9.40 -11.64 -0.98
N ALA A 85 -8.52 -12.62 -1.15
CA ALA A 85 -7.78 -12.84 -2.38
C ALA A 85 -8.66 -13.05 -3.61
N ASP A 86 -9.79 -13.75 -3.49
CA ASP A 86 -10.71 -14.00 -4.61
C ASP A 86 -11.38 -12.71 -5.11
N LEU A 87 -11.74 -11.80 -4.19
CA LEU A 87 -12.29 -10.51 -4.55
C LEU A 87 -11.22 -9.61 -5.17
N LEU A 88 -10.05 -9.53 -4.55
CA LEU A 88 -8.95 -8.71 -5.05
C LEU A 88 -8.46 -9.18 -6.41
N ALA A 89 -8.36 -10.51 -6.64
CA ALA A 89 -7.99 -11.07 -7.94
C ALA A 89 -9.04 -10.74 -9.03
N ARG A 90 -10.33 -10.74 -8.69
CA ARG A 90 -11.39 -10.31 -9.62
C ARG A 90 -11.28 -8.83 -9.98
N LEU A 91 -11.03 -7.96 -8.99
CA LEU A 91 -10.81 -6.53 -9.22
C LEU A 91 -9.59 -6.29 -10.10
N GLU A 92 -8.48 -6.96 -9.79
CA GLU A 92 -7.25 -6.89 -10.58
C GLU A 92 -7.47 -7.35 -12.02
N SER A 93 -8.09 -8.52 -12.21
CA SER A 93 -8.43 -9.05 -13.53
C SER A 93 -9.36 -8.13 -14.31
N LEU A 94 -10.39 -7.60 -13.67
CA LEU A 94 -11.38 -6.72 -14.29
C LEU A 94 -10.77 -5.38 -14.74
N ASN A 95 -9.86 -4.84 -13.93
CA ASN A 95 -9.30 -3.51 -14.14
C ASN A 95 -8.02 -3.52 -15.02
N CYS A 96 -7.19 -4.57 -14.94
CA CYS A 96 -5.96 -4.70 -15.74
C CYS A 96 -6.13 -5.55 -16.99
N GLY A 97 -7.24 -6.29 -17.14
CA GLY A 97 -7.43 -7.26 -18.22
C GLY A 97 -6.61 -8.54 -18.08
N LYS A 98 -5.96 -8.76 -16.94
CA LYS A 98 -5.17 -9.96 -16.68
C LYS A 98 -6.08 -11.18 -16.48
N PRO A 99 -5.72 -12.40 -16.97
CA PRO A 99 -6.48 -13.60 -16.68
C PRO A 99 -6.64 -13.84 -15.18
N LEU A 100 -7.86 -14.12 -14.73
CA LEU A 100 -8.21 -14.21 -13.30
C LEU A 100 -7.33 -15.21 -12.53
N HIS A 101 -6.99 -16.36 -13.15
CA HIS A 101 -6.14 -17.36 -12.51
C HIS A 101 -4.71 -16.83 -12.27
N LEU A 102 -4.15 -16.03 -13.20
CA LEU A 102 -2.83 -15.40 -13.01
C LEU A 102 -2.88 -14.30 -11.95
N ALA A 103 -3.91 -13.46 -11.98
CA ALA A 103 -4.10 -12.48 -10.91
C ALA A 103 -4.17 -13.13 -9.52
N ARG A 104 -4.83 -14.31 -9.43
CA ARG A 104 -4.98 -15.05 -8.17
C ARG A 104 -3.69 -15.77 -7.74
N GLN A 105 -3.02 -16.47 -8.67
CA GLN A 105 -1.89 -17.35 -8.36
C GLN A 105 -0.56 -16.59 -8.28
N ASP A 106 -0.38 -15.59 -9.13
CA ASP A 106 0.88 -14.85 -9.23
C ASP A 106 0.82 -13.54 -8.44
N ASP A 107 -0.07 -12.61 -8.81
CA ASP A 107 -0.07 -11.26 -8.25
C ASP A 107 -0.43 -11.23 -6.77
N LEU A 108 -1.52 -11.93 -6.39
CA LEU A 108 -1.96 -11.94 -5.00
C LEU A 108 -1.01 -12.74 -4.11
N SER A 109 -0.47 -13.87 -4.60
CA SER A 109 0.51 -14.65 -3.84
C SER A 109 1.79 -13.87 -3.62
N ALA A 110 2.32 -13.19 -4.66
CA ALA A 110 3.50 -12.34 -4.53
C ALA A 110 3.23 -11.14 -3.61
N THR A 111 2.03 -10.55 -3.67
CA THR A 111 1.63 -9.45 -2.78
C THR A 111 1.67 -9.87 -1.32
N VAL A 112 1.07 -11.01 -0.98
CA VAL A 112 1.07 -11.58 0.38
C VAL A 112 2.49 -11.89 0.84
N ASP A 113 3.29 -12.51 -0.03
CA ASP A 113 4.68 -12.88 0.27
C ASP A 113 5.55 -11.65 0.59
N VAL A 114 5.40 -10.57 -0.15
CA VAL A 114 6.14 -9.32 0.10
C VAL A 114 5.85 -8.76 1.49
N PHE A 115 4.59 -8.71 1.93
CA PHE A 115 4.27 -8.27 3.29
C PHE A 115 4.84 -9.21 4.35
N ARG A 116 4.78 -10.52 4.14
CA ARG A 116 5.37 -11.53 5.05
C ARG A 116 6.89 -11.44 5.09
N PHE A 117 7.53 -11.23 3.93
CA PHE A 117 8.97 -11.00 3.85
C PHE A 117 9.40 -9.80 4.69
N PHE A 118 8.77 -8.63 4.51
CA PHE A 118 9.13 -7.44 5.27
C PHE A 118 8.75 -7.54 6.75
N ALA A 119 7.72 -8.30 7.12
CA ALA A 119 7.42 -8.63 8.50
C ALA A 119 8.54 -9.42 9.19
N GLY A 120 9.16 -10.35 8.47
CA GLY A 120 10.36 -11.05 8.93
C GLY A 120 11.60 -10.16 8.94
N ALA A 121 11.84 -9.46 7.84
CA ALA A 121 13.03 -8.63 7.64
C ALA A 121 13.17 -7.53 8.69
N VAL A 122 12.08 -6.88 9.10
CA VAL A 122 12.12 -5.84 10.14
C VAL A 122 12.58 -6.36 11.49
N ARG A 123 12.37 -7.66 11.79
CA ARG A 123 12.80 -8.31 13.02
C ARG A 123 14.29 -8.68 13.01
N CYS A 124 14.87 -8.78 11.82
CA CYS A 124 16.28 -9.17 11.61
C CYS A 124 17.16 -7.96 11.26
N GLN A 125 16.64 -6.74 11.32
CA GLN A 125 17.41 -5.54 11.03
C GLN A 125 18.48 -5.33 12.10
N THR A 126 19.74 -5.45 11.70
CA THR A 126 20.91 -5.23 12.56
C THR A 126 21.49 -3.85 12.34
N GLY A 127 22.01 -3.23 13.42
CA GLY A 127 22.92 -2.09 13.31
C GLY A 127 24.29 -2.54 12.79
N GLN A 128 24.97 -1.67 12.07
CA GLN A 128 26.35 -1.91 11.68
C GLN A 128 27.27 -1.15 12.64
N LEU A 129 28.39 -1.84 13.02
CA LEU A 129 29.54 -1.26 13.69
C LEU A 129 29.25 -0.56 15.04
N SER A 130 29.56 -1.23 16.11
CA SER A 130 30.01 -0.55 17.31
C SER A 130 31.53 -0.68 17.38
N GLY A 131 32.25 0.42 17.63
CA GLY A 131 33.70 0.43 17.74
C GLY A 131 34.20 1.78 18.26
N GLU A 132 35.38 1.74 18.84
CA GLU A 132 36.07 2.94 19.30
C GLU A 132 37.01 3.43 18.19
N TYR A 133 36.50 4.33 17.34
CA TYR A 133 37.28 4.95 16.25
C TYR A 133 38.03 6.23 16.71
N LEU A 134 37.61 6.77 17.85
CA LEU A 134 38.24 7.89 18.55
C LEU A 134 38.40 7.53 20.02
N PRO A 135 39.52 7.86 20.69
CA PRO A 135 39.72 7.58 22.10
C PRO A 135 38.58 8.16 22.97
N GLY A 136 37.94 7.30 23.76
CA GLY A 136 36.85 7.69 24.65
C GLY A 136 35.47 7.82 24.01
N TYR A 137 35.29 7.44 22.72
CA TYR A 137 34.02 7.47 22.02
C TYR A 137 33.65 6.11 21.41
N THR A 138 32.45 5.64 21.70
CA THR A 138 31.85 4.48 21.01
C THR A 138 30.98 4.98 19.86
N SER A 139 31.30 4.56 18.64
CA SER A 139 30.52 4.88 17.44
C SER A 139 29.57 3.73 17.10
N MET A 140 28.34 4.03 16.70
CA MET A 140 27.38 3.07 16.21
C MET A 140 26.61 3.63 15.01
N VAL A 141 26.21 2.76 14.08
CA VAL A 141 25.28 3.12 12.98
C VAL A 141 23.87 2.69 13.35
N ARG A 142 22.97 3.64 13.41
CA ARG A 142 21.53 3.41 13.61
C ARG A 142 20.78 3.85 12.35
N ARG A 143 19.74 3.10 11.99
CA ARG A 143 18.84 3.45 10.89
C ARG A 143 17.52 3.95 11.49
N ASP A 144 17.18 5.19 11.22
CA ASP A 144 15.93 5.81 11.67
C ASP A 144 14.98 6.02 10.49
N PRO A 145 13.64 6.02 10.73
CA PRO A 145 12.66 6.41 9.72
C PRO A 145 12.90 7.83 9.21
N ILE A 146 12.71 8.05 7.91
CA ILE A 146 12.95 9.37 7.29
C ILE A 146 11.73 10.31 7.32
N GLY A 147 10.52 9.78 7.58
CA GLY A 147 9.31 10.60 7.63
C GLY A 147 8.16 10.07 6.79
N VAL A 148 7.49 10.96 6.07
CA VAL A 148 6.42 10.65 5.12
C VAL A 148 7.03 10.30 3.76
N VAL A 149 6.64 9.17 3.21
CA VAL A 149 7.08 8.68 1.90
C VAL A 149 5.96 8.90 0.88
N ALA A 150 6.25 9.59 -0.22
CA ALA A 150 5.35 9.63 -1.37
C ALA A 150 5.66 8.44 -2.29
N SER A 151 4.63 7.69 -2.67
CA SER A 151 4.76 6.53 -3.55
C SER A 151 3.78 6.61 -4.71
N ILE A 152 4.28 6.43 -5.93
CA ILE A 152 3.48 6.41 -7.16
C ILE A 152 3.68 5.05 -7.81
N ALA A 153 2.59 4.34 -8.14
CA ALA A 153 2.62 3.03 -8.75
C ALA A 153 2.12 3.05 -10.21
N PRO A 154 2.71 2.23 -11.08
CA PRO A 154 2.24 2.03 -12.45
C PRO A 154 1.01 1.13 -12.51
N TRP A 155 0.44 1.01 -13.71
CA TRP A 155 -0.81 0.30 -14.01
C TRP A 155 -0.67 -1.20 -14.25
N ASN A 156 0.53 -1.72 -14.51
CA ASN A 156 0.72 -3.08 -15.06
C ASN A 156 0.66 -4.22 -14.02
N TYR A 157 0.93 -3.93 -12.75
CA TYR A 157 0.82 -4.83 -11.60
C TYR A 157 0.33 -4.06 -10.37
N PRO A 158 -0.90 -3.53 -10.39
CA PRO A 158 -1.34 -2.52 -9.41
C PRO A 158 -1.12 -2.93 -7.97
N ILE A 159 -1.74 -4.04 -7.52
CA ILE A 159 -1.68 -4.46 -6.13
C ILE A 159 -0.27 -4.92 -5.71
N MET A 160 0.47 -5.57 -6.59
CA MET A 160 1.84 -6.02 -6.31
C MET A 160 2.80 -4.82 -6.20
N MET A 161 2.68 -3.84 -7.11
CA MET A 161 3.49 -2.63 -7.07
C MET A 161 3.17 -1.77 -5.85
N ALA A 162 1.92 -1.78 -5.38
CA ALA A 162 1.55 -1.17 -4.11
C ALA A 162 2.27 -1.86 -2.94
N ALA A 163 2.21 -3.19 -2.86
CA ALA A 163 2.89 -3.95 -1.82
C ALA A 163 4.39 -3.67 -1.76
N TRP A 164 5.06 -3.64 -2.92
CA TRP A 164 6.50 -3.37 -3.01
C TRP A 164 6.92 -1.98 -2.51
N LYS A 165 5.99 -1.05 -2.42
CA LYS A 165 6.23 0.31 -1.93
C LYS A 165 5.75 0.49 -0.49
N ILE A 166 4.58 -0.05 -0.16
CA ILE A 166 3.96 0.09 1.16
C ILE A 166 4.70 -0.74 2.21
N ALA A 167 4.95 -2.02 1.94
CA ALA A 167 5.53 -2.92 2.92
C ALA A 167 6.92 -2.46 3.43
N PRO A 168 7.92 -2.12 2.59
CA PRO A 168 9.21 -1.64 3.07
C PRO A 168 9.11 -0.28 3.79
N ALA A 169 8.23 0.64 3.35
CA ALA A 169 8.05 1.93 3.98
C ALA A 169 7.54 1.77 5.42
N LEU A 170 6.50 0.97 5.62
CA LEU A 170 5.95 0.67 6.94
C LEU A 170 6.93 -0.12 7.81
N ALA A 171 7.61 -1.14 7.25
CA ALA A 171 8.63 -1.90 7.96
C ALA A 171 9.75 -1.00 8.51
N ALA A 172 10.18 -0.02 7.73
CA ALA A 172 11.19 0.94 8.16
C ALA A 172 10.68 1.99 9.17
N GLY A 173 9.37 2.00 9.51
CA GLY A 173 8.77 2.95 10.45
C GLY A 173 8.37 4.29 9.83
N ASN A 174 8.31 4.37 8.51
CA ASN A 174 7.80 5.54 7.80
C ASN A 174 6.27 5.46 7.67
N THR A 175 5.64 6.61 7.52
CA THR A 175 4.27 6.73 7.00
C THR A 175 4.32 7.03 5.51
N LEU A 176 3.20 6.87 4.80
CA LEU A 176 3.21 7.09 3.36
C LEU A 176 1.91 7.69 2.83
N VAL A 177 2.04 8.41 1.72
CA VAL A 177 0.94 8.78 0.84
C VAL A 177 1.13 8.03 -0.47
N PHE A 178 0.14 7.22 -0.84
CA PHE A 178 0.21 6.35 -2.00
C PHE A 178 -0.74 6.82 -3.10
N LYS A 179 -0.20 7.01 -4.32
CA LYS A 179 -0.99 7.27 -5.52
C LYS A 179 -0.93 6.07 -6.45
N PRO A 180 -2.05 5.32 -6.63
CA PRO A 180 -2.14 4.32 -7.69
C PRO A 180 -2.15 4.97 -9.07
N SER A 181 -2.03 4.16 -10.13
CA SER A 181 -2.33 4.64 -11.47
C SER A 181 -3.83 4.97 -11.58
N GLU A 182 -4.13 6.06 -12.25
CA GLU A 182 -5.49 6.48 -12.59
C GLU A 182 -6.25 5.43 -13.43
N HIS A 183 -5.53 4.59 -14.18
CA HIS A 183 -6.14 3.54 -15.00
C HIS A 183 -6.51 2.28 -14.21
N THR A 184 -5.82 1.99 -13.11
CA THR A 184 -5.96 0.72 -12.39
C THR A 184 -6.01 0.87 -10.87
N PRO A 185 -6.92 1.67 -10.32
CA PRO A 185 -6.98 1.92 -8.88
C PRO A 185 -7.78 0.87 -8.09
N LEU A 186 -8.65 0.07 -8.74
CA LEU A 186 -9.73 -0.66 -8.06
C LEU A 186 -9.28 -1.74 -7.06
N SER A 187 -8.16 -2.40 -7.29
CA SER A 187 -7.64 -3.43 -6.39
C SER A 187 -6.91 -2.86 -5.17
N ILE A 188 -6.48 -1.61 -5.25
CA ILE A 188 -5.66 -0.95 -4.22
C ILE A 188 -6.53 -0.13 -3.27
N ASP A 189 -7.63 0.41 -3.75
CA ASP A 189 -8.49 1.33 -3.03
C ASP A 189 -9.30 0.67 -1.89
N ARG A 190 -9.21 -0.64 -1.74
CA ARG A 190 -9.87 -1.36 -0.67
C ARG A 190 -9.07 -1.35 0.62
N LYS A 191 -9.32 -0.34 1.48
CA LYS A 191 -8.76 -0.22 2.84
C LYS A 191 -7.24 -0.33 2.86
N SER A 192 -6.58 0.63 2.25
CA SER A 192 -5.20 0.88 2.61
C SER A 192 -5.19 1.24 4.08
N VAL A 193 -4.68 0.31 4.85
CA VAL A 193 -4.43 0.50 6.26
C VAL A 193 -3.22 1.41 6.36
N VAL A 194 -3.40 2.58 6.83
CA VAL A 194 -2.58 3.27 7.84
C VAL A 194 -3.18 4.62 8.18
#